data_332a803283f200e57d05df3fb99a4dd7
#
_entry.id   332a803283f200e57d05df3fb99a4dd7
#
_cell.length_a   1.000
_cell.length_b   1.000
_cell.length_c   1.000
_cell.angle_alpha   90.00
_cell.angle_beta   90.00
_cell.angle_gamma   90.00
#
_symmetry.space_group_name_H-M   'P 1'
#
loop_
_entity.id
_entity.type
_entity.pdbx_description
1 polymer ?
#
loop_
_entity_poly.entity_id
_entity_poly.type
_entity_poly.pdbx_seq_one_letter_code
_entity_poly.pdbx_strand_id
1 'polypeptide(L)'
;MHVLVLSCDVCNSEPDERLWQEIADEEKAVRETVKLEQINKWLPIQATRQAYKRLGKDPNRYRPSSEALRRRILRELPLYKVDTLVDLINLVSIRSGYSIGGFDADKIAGGSLVLGVGREGEIYHGIGRGELNIAGLPVYRDAVGGVGTPTSDEERTKIGLDTTHLLMIINGYSGLEGLEAAGKYAVGLSLIHI
;
A
#
# COMPACT_ATOMS: atom_id res chain seq x y z
N MET A 1 -12.07 -3.24 -11.82
CA MET A 1 -10.89 -2.82 -11.06
C MET A 1 -10.11 -1.84 -11.92
N HIS A 2 -9.63 -0.76 -11.33
CA HIS A 2 -8.73 0.21 -11.96
C HIS A 2 -7.44 0.27 -11.14
N VAL A 3 -6.37 0.66 -11.77
CA VAL A 3 -5.10 0.94 -11.10
C VAL A 3 -4.58 2.29 -11.56
N LEU A 4 -4.00 3.05 -10.65
CA LEU A 4 -3.22 4.22 -11.00
C LEU A 4 -1.76 3.90 -10.71
N VAL A 5 -0.91 4.09 -11.71
CA VAL A 5 0.52 3.80 -11.63
C VAL A 5 1.27 5.11 -11.68
N LEU A 6 2.16 5.32 -10.72
CA LEU A 6 3.15 6.39 -10.72
C LEU A 6 4.53 5.74 -10.84
N SER A 7 5.31 6.20 -11.81
CA SER A 7 6.72 5.80 -11.99
C SER A 7 7.54 7.06 -12.07
N CYS A 8 8.53 7.20 -11.21
CA CYS A 8 9.34 8.40 -11.12
C CYS A 8 10.76 8.12 -10.61
N ASP A 9 11.68 8.98 -11.02
CA ASP A 9 13.01 9.06 -10.41
C ASP A 9 12.86 9.74 -9.05
N VAL A 10 13.54 9.22 -8.05
CA VAL A 10 13.43 9.67 -6.65
C VAL A 10 14.79 9.70 -5.97
N CYS A 11 14.87 10.47 -4.88
CA CYS A 11 15.97 10.42 -3.94
C CYS A 11 15.42 10.08 -2.57
N ASN A 12 15.51 8.80 -2.18
CA ASN A 12 15.00 8.37 -0.87
C ASN A 12 15.91 8.83 0.27
N SER A 13 15.36 8.98 1.44
CA SER A 13 16.07 9.41 2.65
C SER A 13 15.52 8.72 3.89
N GLU A 14 16.24 8.82 5.00
CA GLU A 14 15.72 8.55 6.34
C GLU A 14 14.39 9.33 6.55
N PRO A 15 13.54 8.91 7.50
CA PRO A 15 12.23 9.53 7.71
C PRO A 15 12.29 11.06 7.84
N ASP A 16 11.58 11.78 6.96
CA ASP A 16 11.51 13.25 6.96
C ASP A 16 10.60 13.74 8.09
N GLU A 17 11.11 14.65 8.93
CA GLU A 17 10.36 15.15 10.09
C GLU A 17 9.12 15.97 9.69
N ARG A 18 9.14 16.69 8.56
CA ARG A 18 8.00 17.48 8.09
C ARG A 18 6.89 16.54 7.60
N LEU A 19 7.26 15.46 6.89
CA LEU A 19 6.32 14.43 6.49
C LEU A 19 5.70 13.76 7.73
N TRP A 20 6.48 13.50 8.76
CA TRP A 20 5.98 12.92 10.00
C TRP A 20 5.07 13.87 10.78
N GLN A 21 5.25 15.19 10.65
CA GLN A 21 4.28 16.15 11.18
C GLN A 21 2.93 16.04 10.45
N GLU A 22 2.94 15.91 9.11
CA GLU A 22 1.71 15.69 8.33
C GLU A 22 1.03 14.36 8.68
N ILE A 23 1.82 13.30 8.89
CA ILE A 23 1.30 12.01 9.35
C ILE A 23 0.63 12.15 10.73
N ALA A 24 1.24 12.88 11.67
CA ALA A 24 0.67 13.11 13.00
C ALA A 24 -0.65 13.90 12.94
N ASP A 25 -0.74 14.89 12.06
CA ASP A 25 -1.97 15.66 11.84
C ASP A 25 -3.07 14.77 11.24
N GLU A 26 -2.74 13.92 10.26
CA GLU A 26 -3.67 12.93 9.69
C GLU A 26 -4.11 11.88 10.72
N GLU A 27 -3.19 11.38 11.57
CA GLU A 27 -3.53 10.48 12.67
C GLU A 27 -4.55 11.10 13.62
N LYS A 28 -4.34 12.38 13.99
CA LYS A 28 -5.27 13.13 14.84
C LYS A 28 -6.64 13.26 14.17
N ALA A 29 -6.68 13.67 12.90
CA ALA A 29 -7.92 13.78 12.13
C ALA A 29 -8.67 12.43 12.05
N VAL A 30 -7.96 11.32 11.85
CA VAL A 30 -8.56 9.97 11.84
C VAL A 30 -9.16 9.62 13.21
N ARG A 31 -8.45 9.91 14.32
CA ARG A 31 -8.96 9.63 15.68
C ARG A 31 -10.21 10.45 16.01
N GLU A 32 -10.30 11.70 15.55
CA GLU A 32 -11.43 12.60 15.82
C GLU A 32 -12.66 12.27 14.95
N THR A 33 -12.47 11.77 13.74
CA THR A 33 -13.56 11.65 12.75
C THR A 33 -14.01 10.22 12.47
N VAL A 34 -13.21 9.20 12.80
CA VAL A 34 -13.47 7.81 12.42
C VAL A 34 -13.59 6.91 13.64
N LYS A 35 -14.59 6.02 13.64
CA LYS A 35 -14.74 4.95 14.65
C LYS A 35 -14.22 3.62 14.09
N LEU A 36 -13.69 2.77 14.97
CA LEU A 36 -13.08 1.50 14.60
C LEU A 36 -14.01 0.57 13.79
N GLU A 37 -15.30 0.56 14.11
CA GLU A 37 -16.34 -0.21 13.42
C GLU A 37 -16.74 0.37 12.05
N GLN A 38 -16.30 1.56 11.71
CA GLN A 38 -16.60 2.23 10.44
C GLN A 38 -15.51 2.02 9.39
N ILE A 39 -14.29 1.65 9.78
CA ILE A 39 -13.15 1.54 8.85
C ILE A 39 -13.46 0.62 7.67
N ASN A 40 -14.02 -0.56 7.94
CA ASN A 40 -14.34 -1.54 6.89
C ASN A 40 -15.57 -1.19 6.05
N LYS A 41 -16.26 -0.09 6.36
CA LYS A 41 -17.39 0.45 5.59
C LYS A 41 -16.95 1.54 4.62
N TRP A 42 -15.73 2.06 4.78
CA TRP A 42 -15.19 3.06 3.87
C TRP A 42 -14.98 2.47 2.49
N LEU A 43 -15.47 3.16 1.47
CA LEU A 43 -15.66 2.60 0.12
C LEU A 43 -14.39 1.92 -0.46
N PRO A 44 -13.18 2.52 -0.46
CA PRO A 44 -12.00 1.87 -1.00
C PRO A 44 -11.62 0.59 -0.24
N ILE A 45 -11.71 0.62 1.10
CA ILE A 45 -11.44 -0.53 1.96
C ILE A 45 -12.49 -1.62 1.76
N GLN A 46 -13.77 -1.24 1.76
CA GLN A 46 -14.89 -2.15 1.55
C GLN A 46 -14.77 -2.89 0.21
N ALA A 47 -14.47 -2.15 -0.87
CA ALA A 47 -14.32 -2.73 -2.20
C ALA A 47 -13.15 -3.72 -2.28
N THR A 48 -12.01 -3.41 -1.67
CA THR A 48 -10.87 -4.34 -1.58
C THR A 48 -11.24 -5.60 -0.80
N ARG A 49 -11.93 -5.46 0.33
CA ARG A 49 -12.45 -6.60 1.11
C ARG A 49 -13.44 -7.46 0.34
N GLN A 50 -14.30 -6.83 -0.48
CA GLN A 50 -15.23 -7.55 -1.36
C GLN A 50 -14.48 -8.32 -2.46
N ALA A 51 -13.43 -7.74 -3.04
CA ALA A 51 -12.58 -8.42 -4.02
C ALA A 51 -11.95 -9.69 -3.38
N TYR A 52 -11.41 -9.59 -2.16
CA TYR A 52 -10.88 -10.75 -1.43
C TYR A 52 -11.94 -11.85 -1.26
N LYS A 53 -13.14 -11.50 -0.77
CA LYS A 53 -14.23 -12.45 -0.59
C LYS A 53 -14.62 -13.16 -1.87
N ARG A 54 -14.69 -12.43 -3.00
CA ARG A 54 -14.99 -13.01 -4.33
C ARG A 54 -13.95 -14.02 -4.78
N LEU A 55 -12.70 -13.85 -4.33
CA LEU A 55 -11.58 -14.75 -4.61
C LEU A 55 -11.41 -15.84 -3.54
N GLY A 56 -12.36 -15.96 -2.59
CA GLY A 56 -12.32 -16.97 -1.53
C GLY A 56 -11.39 -16.65 -0.35
N LYS A 57 -10.84 -15.41 -0.28
CA LYS A 57 -9.92 -15.01 0.80
C LYS A 57 -10.66 -14.29 1.93
N ASP A 58 -10.36 -14.64 3.17
CA ASP A 58 -10.94 -13.98 4.35
C ASP A 58 -10.23 -12.62 4.61
N PRO A 59 -10.94 -11.47 4.42
CA PRO A 59 -10.36 -10.16 4.64
C PRO A 59 -10.17 -9.79 6.13
N ASN A 60 -10.62 -10.61 7.07
CA ASN A 60 -10.35 -10.39 8.49
C ASN A 60 -8.97 -10.94 8.86
N ARG A 61 -8.57 -12.04 8.24
CA ARG A 61 -7.25 -12.64 8.40
C ARG A 61 -6.20 -11.92 7.54
N TYR A 62 -6.56 -11.59 6.29
CA TYR A 62 -5.68 -10.93 5.31
C TYR A 62 -6.20 -9.51 5.05
N ARG A 63 -5.95 -8.59 5.99
CA ARG A 63 -6.48 -7.22 5.86
C ARG A 63 -5.78 -6.43 4.74
N PRO A 64 -6.53 -5.59 4.00
CA PRO A 64 -5.93 -4.54 3.19
C PRO A 64 -4.98 -3.67 4.02
N SER A 65 -3.85 -3.25 3.45
CA SER A 65 -2.84 -2.45 4.14
C SER A 65 -3.42 -1.13 4.67
N SER A 66 -4.24 -0.44 3.89
CA SER A 66 -4.94 0.78 4.30
C SER A 66 -5.85 0.59 5.52
N GLU A 67 -6.56 -0.55 5.58
CA GLU A 67 -7.35 -0.90 6.76
C GLU A 67 -6.46 -1.17 7.98
N ALA A 68 -5.34 -1.86 7.77
CA ALA A 68 -4.40 -2.18 8.85
C ALA A 68 -3.79 -0.91 9.47
N LEU A 69 -3.35 0.06 8.64
CA LEU A 69 -2.81 1.34 9.07
C LEU A 69 -3.83 2.13 9.90
N ARG A 70 -5.06 2.32 9.40
CA ARG A 70 -6.11 3.05 10.12
C ARG A 70 -6.51 2.38 11.43
N ARG A 71 -6.57 1.04 11.46
CA ARG A 71 -6.85 0.31 12.70
C ARG A 71 -5.73 0.47 13.73
N ARG A 72 -4.49 0.60 13.26
CA ARG A 72 -3.34 0.85 14.12
C ARG A 72 -3.46 2.23 14.79
N ILE A 73 -3.81 3.26 14.01
CA ILE A 73 -4.05 4.63 14.51
C ILE A 73 -5.17 4.65 15.57
N LEU A 74 -6.34 4.05 15.28
CA LEU A 74 -7.49 4.05 16.20
C LEU A 74 -7.28 3.16 17.45
N ARG A 75 -6.25 2.32 17.47
CA ARG A 75 -5.82 1.56 18.65
C ARG A 75 -4.67 2.24 19.40
N GLU A 76 -4.32 3.46 19.01
CA GLU A 76 -3.22 4.23 19.60
C GLU A 76 -1.87 3.50 19.54
N LEU A 77 -1.68 2.62 18.54
CA LEU A 77 -0.43 1.95 18.28
C LEU A 77 0.43 2.82 17.34
N PRO A 78 1.71 3.02 17.64
CA PRO A 78 2.58 3.87 16.82
C PRO A 78 2.69 3.34 15.39
N LEU A 79 2.64 4.20 14.39
CA LEU A 79 3.04 3.84 13.03
C LEU A 79 4.57 3.60 13.01
N TYR A 80 5.02 2.76 12.10
CA TYR A 80 6.46 2.53 11.91
C TYR A 80 7.05 3.62 11.03
N LYS A 81 8.15 4.21 11.48
CA LYS A 81 9.04 5.04 10.65
C LYS A 81 9.95 4.10 9.87
N VAL A 82 9.94 4.20 8.54
CA VAL A 82 10.73 3.31 7.68
C VAL A 82 11.76 4.13 6.89
N ASP A 83 11.29 4.87 5.92
CA ASP A 83 12.02 5.82 5.09
C ASP A 83 11.01 6.79 4.47
N THR A 84 11.49 7.88 3.87
CA THR A 84 10.59 8.94 3.36
C THR A 84 9.62 8.44 2.29
N LEU A 85 10.02 7.54 1.39
CA LEU A 85 9.13 7.01 0.34
C LEU A 85 8.03 6.11 0.92
N VAL A 86 8.38 5.18 1.80
CA VAL A 86 7.40 4.28 2.44
C VAL A 86 6.45 5.06 3.33
N ASP A 87 6.95 6.04 4.09
CA ASP A 87 6.13 6.87 4.98
C ASP A 87 5.16 7.75 4.18
N LEU A 88 5.59 8.30 3.02
CA LEU A 88 4.74 9.02 2.08
C LEU A 88 3.62 8.12 1.53
N ILE A 89 3.96 6.91 1.08
CA ILE A 89 2.98 5.93 0.57
C ILE A 89 1.97 5.58 1.66
N ASN A 90 2.42 5.39 2.90
CA ASN A 90 1.56 5.14 4.05
C ASN A 90 0.61 6.30 4.32
N LEU A 91 1.07 7.55 4.27
CA LEU A 91 0.23 8.74 4.44
C LEU A 91 -0.86 8.82 3.36
N VAL A 92 -0.50 8.62 2.09
CA VAL A 92 -1.48 8.56 0.99
C VAL A 92 -2.51 7.45 1.22
N SER A 93 -2.07 6.27 1.65
CA SER A 93 -2.93 5.13 1.95
C SER A 93 -3.88 5.40 3.13
N ILE A 94 -3.40 6.03 4.20
CA ILE A 94 -4.20 6.43 5.36
C ILE A 94 -5.27 7.44 4.92
N ARG A 95 -4.91 8.48 4.17
CA ARG A 95 -5.80 9.55 3.78
C ARG A 95 -6.83 9.13 2.74
N SER A 96 -6.44 8.31 1.75
CA SER A 96 -7.30 7.91 0.64
C SER A 96 -8.10 6.62 0.88
N GLY A 97 -7.63 5.75 1.78
CA GLY A 97 -8.21 4.42 2.02
C GLY A 97 -7.83 3.36 0.99
N TYR A 98 -7.07 3.72 -0.04
CA TYR A 98 -6.56 2.75 -1.01
C TYR A 98 -5.38 1.97 -0.44
N SER A 99 -5.34 0.66 -0.68
CA SER A 99 -4.11 -0.12 -0.51
C SER A 99 -3.16 0.19 -1.67
N ILE A 100 -1.92 0.50 -1.34
CA ILE A 100 -0.91 0.98 -2.28
C ILE A 100 0.29 0.06 -2.18
N GLY A 101 0.78 -0.44 -3.33
CA GLY A 101 2.06 -1.11 -3.44
C GLY A 101 3.14 -0.11 -3.80
N GLY A 102 4.30 -0.20 -3.14
CA GLY A 102 5.48 0.61 -3.41
C GLY A 102 6.69 -0.28 -3.67
N PHE A 103 7.32 -0.13 -4.83
CA PHE A 103 8.39 -1.00 -5.28
C PHE A 103 9.60 -0.22 -5.75
N ASP A 104 10.76 -0.76 -5.51
CA ASP A 104 11.96 -0.40 -6.23
C ASP A 104 11.85 -0.96 -7.66
N ALA A 105 11.70 -0.09 -8.63
CA ALA A 105 11.45 -0.49 -10.01
C ALA A 105 12.64 -1.26 -10.62
N ASP A 106 13.85 -0.98 -10.16
CA ASP A 106 15.07 -1.67 -10.63
C ASP A 106 15.15 -3.13 -10.17
N LYS A 107 14.42 -3.47 -9.09
CA LYS A 107 14.34 -4.84 -8.58
C LYS A 107 13.23 -5.68 -9.25
N ILE A 108 12.44 -5.08 -10.15
CA ILE A 108 11.38 -5.79 -10.88
C ILE A 108 12.00 -6.55 -12.06
N ALA A 109 11.93 -7.87 -12.01
CA ALA A 109 12.49 -8.73 -13.04
C ALA A 109 11.64 -8.73 -14.32
N GLY A 110 12.32 -8.59 -15.49
CA GLY A 110 11.68 -8.61 -16.80
C GLY A 110 10.92 -7.35 -17.19
N GLY A 111 11.02 -6.25 -16.42
CA GLY A 111 10.51 -4.92 -16.76
C GLY A 111 8.99 -4.82 -16.95
N SER A 112 8.22 -5.79 -16.44
CA SER A 112 6.76 -5.81 -16.57
C SER A 112 6.10 -6.47 -15.36
N LEU A 113 4.87 -6.04 -15.06
CA LEU A 113 4.03 -6.62 -14.03
C LEU A 113 2.72 -7.16 -14.60
N VAL A 114 2.33 -8.34 -14.17
CA VAL A 114 1.03 -8.94 -14.49
C VAL A 114 0.20 -9.05 -13.23
N LEU A 115 -1.01 -8.49 -13.24
CA LEU A 115 -1.97 -8.67 -12.17
C LEU A 115 -2.71 -10.00 -12.35
N GLY A 116 -2.74 -10.80 -11.30
CA GLY A 116 -3.45 -12.08 -11.26
C GLY A 116 -3.97 -12.41 -9.88
N VAL A 117 -4.19 -13.69 -9.64
CA VAL A 117 -4.62 -14.23 -8.33
C VAL A 117 -3.56 -15.16 -7.80
N GLY A 118 -3.24 -15.04 -6.52
CA GLY A 118 -2.28 -15.90 -5.83
C GLY A 118 -2.69 -17.37 -5.88
N ARG A 119 -1.71 -18.25 -6.09
CA ARG A 119 -1.90 -19.70 -6.21
C ARG A 119 -1.57 -20.42 -4.91
N GLU A 120 -2.11 -21.61 -4.74
CA GLU A 120 -1.74 -22.48 -3.62
C GLU A 120 -0.25 -22.83 -3.71
N GLY A 121 0.45 -22.76 -2.56
CA GLY A 121 1.89 -23.05 -2.49
C GLY A 121 2.80 -22.04 -3.19
N GLU A 122 2.28 -20.91 -3.66
CA GLU A 122 3.11 -19.85 -4.24
C GLU A 122 4.00 -19.22 -3.18
N ILE A 123 5.33 -19.26 -3.40
CA ILE A 123 6.32 -18.68 -2.47
C ILE A 123 6.19 -17.15 -2.48
N TYR A 124 6.06 -16.58 -1.29
CA TYR A 124 5.94 -15.15 -1.09
C TYR A 124 6.37 -14.75 0.32
N HIS A 125 7.33 -13.85 0.42
CA HIS A 125 7.84 -13.34 1.69
C HIS A 125 7.39 -11.89 1.88
N GLY A 126 6.34 -11.70 2.67
CA GLY A 126 5.83 -10.35 2.98
C GLY A 126 6.80 -9.55 3.84
N ILE A 127 7.00 -8.28 3.51
CA ILE A 127 7.88 -7.37 4.26
C ILE A 127 7.54 -7.37 5.75
N GLY A 128 8.52 -7.74 6.59
CA GLY A 128 8.36 -7.82 8.04
C GLY A 128 7.37 -8.89 8.54
N ARG A 129 6.95 -9.82 7.68
CA ARG A 129 5.97 -10.88 8.01
C ARG A 129 6.49 -12.30 7.79
N GLY A 130 7.59 -12.44 7.03
CA GLY A 130 8.08 -13.74 6.59
C GLY A 130 7.17 -14.39 5.55
N GLU A 131 7.11 -15.71 5.51
CA GLU A 131 6.30 -16.44 4.56
C GLU A 131 4.80 -16.14 4.70
N LEU A 132 4.17 -15.76 3.59
CA LEU A 132 2.77 -15.36 3.53
C LEU A 132 2.02 -16.20 2.48
N ASN A 133 0.95 -16.86 2.89
CA ASN A 133 0.05 -17.56 1.95
C ASN A 133 -0.78 -16.54 1.18
N ILE A 134 -0.42 -16.29 -0.09
CA ILE A 134 -1.09 -15.36 -0.99
C ILE A 134 -2.19 -16.00 -1.84
N ALA A 135 -2.44 -17.32 -1.71
CA ALA A 135 -3.51 -17.99 -2.45
C ALA A 135 -4.84 -17.23 -2.30
N GLY A 136 -5.48 -16.93 -3.43
CA GLY A 136 -6.73 -16.15 -3.46
C GLY A 136 -6.60 -14.64 -3.20
N LEU A 137 -5.38 -14.09 -3.02
CA LEU A 137 -5.19 -12.64 -3.03
C LEU A 137 -4.94 -12.12 -4.45
N PRO A 138 -5.39 -10.92 -4.80
CA PRO A 138 -4.85 -10.21 -5.96
C PRO A 138 -3.35 -10.05 -5.80
N VAL A 139 -2.58 -10.36 -6.82
CA VAL A 139 -1.11 -10.30 -6.77
C VAL A 139 -0.55 -9.75 -8.07
N TYR A 140 0.38 -8.81 -7.96
CA TYR A 140 1.25 -8.40 -9.06
C TYR A 140 2.43 -9.35 -9.12
N ARG A 141 2.77 -9.80 -10.33
CA ARG A 141 3.92 -10.68 -10.59
C ARG A 141 4.82 -10.07 -11.64
N ASP A 142 6.09 -10.20 -11.42
CA ASP A 142 7.13 -10.02 -12.42
C ASP A 142 7.57 -11.37 -13.02
N ALA A 143 8.71 -11.40 -13.73
CA ALA A 143 9.21 -12.64 -14.34
C ALA A 143 9.65 -13.72 -13.34
N VAL A 144 9.88 -13.37 -12.07
CA VAL A 144 10.33 -14.29 -11.01
C VAL A 144 9.15 -14.81 -10.18
N GLY A 145 8.20 -13.94 -9.83
CA GLY A 145 7.08 -14.31 -8.96
C GLY A 145 6.28 -13.12 -8.45
N GLY A 146 5.54 -13.33 -7.37
CA GLY A 146 4.78 -12.26 -6.73
C GLY A 146 5.68 -11.14 -6.22
N VAL A 147 5.24 -9.89 -6.39
CA VAL A 147 5.92 -8.70 -5.89
C VAL A 147 5.06 -7.88 -4.93
N GLY A 148 3.75 -7.90 -5.09
CA GLY A 148 2.85 -7.11 -4.25
C GLY A 148 1.42 -7.61 -4.21
N THR A 149 0.79 -7.47 -3.05
CA THR A 149 -0.64 -7.70 -2.83
C THR A 149 -1.22 -6.51 -2.07
N PRO A 150 -2.55 -6.27 -2.08
CA PRO A 150 -3.12 -5.20 -1.27
C PRO A 150 -2.98 -5.41 0.26
N THR A 151 -2.44 -6.55 0.69
CA THR A 151 -2.16 -6.86 2.11
C THR A 151 -0.72 -6.56 2.51
N SER A 152 0.25 -6.86 1.65
CA SER A 152 1.69 -6.69 1.91
C SER A 152 2.47 -6.85 0.61
N ASP A 153 3.54 -6.11 0.47
CA ASP A 153 4.51 -6.25 -0.62
C ASP A 153 5.57 -7.30 -0.28
N GLU A 154 6.27 -7.78 -1.29
CA GLU A 154 7.28 -8.83 -1.20
C GLU A 154 8.66 -8.24 -0.89
N GLU A 155 9.42 -8.93 -0.05
CA GLU A 155 10.73 -8.50 0.46
C GLU A 155 11.73 -8.19 -0.66
N ARG A 156 11.70 -8.95 -1.75
CA ARG A 156 12.67 -8.88 -2.86
C ARG A 156 12.63 -7.52 -3.60
N THR A 157 11.45 -6.95 -3.75
CA THR A 157 11.24 -5.71 -4.52
C THR A 157 10.99 -4.49 -3.64
N LYS A 158 11.28 -4.62 -2.35
CA LYS A 158 11.05 -3.54 -1.38
C LYS A 158 11.87 -2.29 -1.69
N ILE A 159 11.29 -1.15 -1.36
CA ILE A 159 11.96 0.14 -1.31
C ILE A 159 13.08 0.09 -0.25
N GLY A 160 14.17 0.77 -0.50
CA GLY A 160 15.27 1.00 0.43
C GLY A 160 15.85 2.40 0.23
N LEU A 161 16.81 2.77 1.08
CA LEU A 161 17.46 4.09 1.00
C LEU A 161 18.24 4.30 -0.32
N ASP A 162 18.59 3.21 -0.98
CA ASP A 162 19.27 3.16 -2.28
C ASP A 162 18.32 3.20 -3.48
N THR A 163 17.01 3.20 -3.25
CA THR A 163 16.01 3.25 -4.33
C THR A 163 16.05 4.58 -5.05
N THR A 164 16.29 4.54 -6.37
CA THR A 164 16.32 5.71 -7.28
C THR A 164 15.17 5.74 -8.28
N HIS A 165 14.49 4.62 -8.50
CA HIS A 165 13.33 4.52 -9.37
C HIS A 165 12.15 3.91 -8.61
N LEU A 166 11.16 4.74 -8.31
CA LEU A 166 9.95 4.32 -7.61
C LEU A 166 8.89 3.86 -8.60
N LEU A 167 8.30 2.70 -8.32
CA LEU A 167 7.02 2.29 -8.88
C LEU A 167 5.98 2.22 -7.77
N MET A 168 4.96 3.08 -7.85
CA MET A 168 3.84 3.11 -6.91
C MET A 168 2.54 2.71 -7.62
N ILE A 169 1.80 1.76 -7.06
CA ILE A 169 0.54 1.25 -7.62
C ILE A 169 -0.60 1.44 -6.63
N ILE A 170 -1.55 2.32 -6.96
CA ILE A 170 -2.75 2.56 -6.17
C ILE A 170 -3.89 1.65 -6.67
N ASN A 171 -4.43 0.81 -5.79
CA ASN A 171 -5.39 -0.23 -6.13
C ASN A 171 -6.84 0.26 -6.03
N GLY A 172 -7.47 0.62 -7.14
CA GLY A 172 -8.84 1.13 -7.24
C GLY A 172 -9.90 0.05 -7.46
N TYR A 173 -10.20 -0.75 -6.43
CA TYR A 173 -11.31 -1.74 -6.47
C TYR A 173 -12.68 -1.08 -6.44
N SER A 174 -12.79 0.15 -5.93
CA SER A 174 -14.02 0.95 -5.87
C SER A 174 -14.36 1.70 -7.16
N GLY A 175 -13.51 1.60 -8.19
CA GLY A 175 -13.67 2.34 -9.44
C GLY A 175 -12.65 3.48 -9.56
N LEU A 176 -12.96 4.48 -10.41
CA LEU A 176 -12.08 5.62 -10.68
C LEU A 176 -12.25 6.77 -9.67
N GLU A 177 -13.43 6.85 -9.03
CA GLU A 177 -13.74 7.93 -8.08
C GLU A 177 -12.75 7.93 -6.91
N GLY A 178 -12.09 9.05 -6.68
CA GLY A 178 -11.06 9.23 -5.66
C GLY A 178 -9.65 8.74 -6.03
N LEU A 179 -9.53 7.89 -7.05
CA LEU A 179 -8.23 7.32 -7.44
C LEU A 179 -7.28 8.40 -7.99
N GLU A 180 -7.79 9.27 -8.86
CA GLU A 180 -7.04 10.40 -9.39
C GLU A 180 -6.63 11.40 -8.30
N ALA A 181 -7.53 11.69 -7.36
CA ALA A 181 -7.23 12.57 -6.23
C ALA A 181 -6.12 11.99 -5.34
N ALA A 182 -6.12 10.68 -5.09
CA ALA A 182 -5.06 10.01 -4.36
C ALA A 182 -3.71 10.10 -5.09
N GLY A 183 -3.70 9.93 -6.41
CA GLY A 183 -2.50 10.10 -7.24
C GLY A 183 -1.96 11.54 -7.22
N LYS A 184 -2.83 12.53 -7.38
CA LYS A 184 -2.44 13.96 -7.28
C LYS A 184 -1.86 14.30 -5.91
N TYR A 185 -2.44 13.75 -4.84
CA TYR A 185 -1.93 13.95 -3.49
C TYR A 185 -0.53 13.32 -3.32
N ALA A 186 -0.32 12.11 -3.84
CA ALA A 186 1.00 11.46 -3.82
C ALA A 186 2.07 12.29 -4.54
N VAL A 187 1.75 12.79 -5.75
CA VAL A 187 2.66 13.68 -6.50
C VAL A 187 2.93 14.97 -5.74
N GLY A 188 1.89 15.58 -5.13
CA GLY A 188 2.06 16.79 -4.33
C GLY A 188 3.02 16.59 -3.15
N LEU A 189 2.90 15.49 -2.43
CA LEU A 189 3.81 15.13 -1.34
C LEU A 189 5.24 14.89 -1.83
N SER A 190 5.42 14.20 -2.97
CA SER A 190 6.74 13.92 -3.51
C SER A 190 7.51 15.20 -3.87
N LEU A 191 6.82 16.21 -4.39
CA LEU A 191 7.43 17.52 -4.72
C LEU A 191 7.88 18.32 -3.49
N ILE A 192 7.44 17.95 -2.29
CA ILE A 192 7.76 18.66 -1.04
C ILE A 192 8.85 17.91 -0.24
N HIS A 193 8.83 16.58 -0.27
CA HIS A 193 9.61 15.73 0.64
C HIS A 193 10.68 14.89 -0.05
N ILE A 194 10.67 14.78 -1.38
CA ILE A 194 11.61 14.02 -2.19
C ILE A 194 12.28 14.95 -3.21
#